data_8e1d15a0cd3da0bd6c8f71f6fc46fc34
#
_entry.id   8e1d15a0cd3da0bd6c8f71f6fc46fc34
#
_cell.length_a   1.000
_cell.length_b   1.000
_cell.length_c   1.000
_cell.angle_alpha   90.00
_cell.angle_beta   90.00
_cell.angle_gamma   90.00
#
_symmetry.space_group_name_H-M   'P 1'
#
loop_
_entity.id
_entity.type
_entity.pdbx_description
1 polymer ?
#
loop_
_entity_poly.entity_id
_entity_poly.type
_entity_poly.pdbx_seq_one_letter_code
_entity_poly.pdbx_strand_id
1 'polypeptide(L)'
;MLASSFSHNGLTGLGGKLYFTVHRLEHEVSGMFDRVAHGAGLAVLFPAWAKYVYRHFTARFARFAYQVMDVSKSLTEEEAAYEGIIRLEAYFRQIGMPVRLSELDIDETSFEKMAEKALGQNDTLNGIIPLNKNQIIEIFEIAK
;
A
#
# COMPACT_ATOMS: atom_id res chain seq x y z
N MET A 1 -2.95 -7.59 -19.04
CA MET A 1 -3.34 -6.19 -19.33
C MET A 1 -4.83 -5.92 -19.19
N LEU A 2 -5.77 -6.67 -19.82
CA LEU A 2 -7.21 -6.41 -19.69
C LEU A 2 -7.72 -6.40 -18.24
N ALA A 3 -7.31 -7.37 -17.40
CA ALA A 3 -7.72 -7.43 -15.99
C ALA A 3 -7.27 -6.17 -15.20
N SER A 4 -6.07 -5.67 -15.47
CA SER A 4 -5.56 -4.43 -14.88
C SER A 4 -6.40 -3.21 -15.30
N SER A 5 -6.72 -3.10 -16.60
CA SER A 5 -7.57 -2.02 -17.11
C SER A 5 -8.98 -2.08 -16.52
N PHE A 6 -9.58 -3.26 -16.40
CA PHE A 6 -10.90 -3.43 -15.78
C PHE A 6 -10.89 -3.07 -14.29
N SER A 7 -9.81 -3.42 -13.58
CA SER A 7 -9.65 -3.04 -12.18
C SER A 7 -9.52 -1.52 -12.03
N HIS A 8 -8.67 -0.89 -12.84
CA HIS A 8 -8.43 0.55 -12.80
C HIS A 8 -9.71 1.36 -13.13
N ASN A 9 -10.49 0.88 -14.08
CA ASN A 9 -11.76 1.51 -14.47
C ASN A 9 -12.93 1.16 -13.54
N GLY A 10 -12.69 0.45 -12.44
CA GLY A 10 -13.71 0.11 -11.45
C GLY A 10 -14.65 -1.03 -11.83
N LEU A 11 -14.48 -1.67 -13.00
CA LEU A 11 -15.36 -2.77 -13.46
C LEU A 11 -15.28 -4.00 -12.56
N THR A 12 -14.14 -4.26 -11.92
CA THR A 12 -13.98 -5.36 -10.96
C THR A 12 -14.53 -5.05 -9.57
N GLY A 13 -14.88 -3.79 -9.32
CA GLY A 13 -15.40 -3.27 -8.06
C GLY A 13 -16.85 -2.79 -8.14
N LEU A 14 -17.62 -3.26 -9.13
CA LEU A 14 -19.03 -2.87 -9.30
C LEU A 14 -19.83 -3.10 -8.00
N GLY A 15 -20.52 -2.06 -7.55
CA GLY A 15 -21.25 -2.05 -6.27
C GLY A 15 -20.40 -1.69 -5.03
N GLY A 16 -19.09 -1.53 -5.17
CA GLY A 16 -18.18 -1.09 -4.11
C GLY A 16 -17.63 0.32 -4.35
N LYS A 17 -17.00 0.88 -3.33
CA LYS A 17 -16.21 2.11 -3.46
C LYS A 17 -14.80 1.78 -3.96
N LEU A 18 -14.31 2.54 -4.92
CA LEU A 18 -12.93 2.46 -5.39
C LEU A 18 -12.08 3.49 -4.63
N TYR A 19 -10.98 3.04 -4.05
CA TYR A 19 -10.03 3.90 -3.36
C TYR A 19 -8.64 3.78 -3.97
N PHE A 20 -7.99 4.91 -4.15
CA PHE A 20 -6.60 5.01 -4.62
C PHE A 20 -5.66 5.50 -3.51
N THR A 21 -5.87 5.06 -2.28
CA THR A 21 -5.14 5.52 -1.10
C THR A 21 -3.63 5.42 -1.29
N VAL A 22 -3.12 4.26 -1.69
CA VAL A 22 -1.67 4.05 -1.89
C VAL A 22 -1.13 4.89 -3.04
N HIS A 23 -1.89 5.04 -4.13
CA HIS A 23 -1.50 5.92 -5.24
C HIS A 23 -1.40 7.38 -4.78
N ARG A 24 -2.33 7.82 -3.93
CA ARG A 24 -2.29 9.18 -3.40
C ARG A 24 -1.04 9.41 -2.54
N LEU A 25 -0.68 8.45 -1.69
CA LEU A 25 0.55 8.51 -0.90
C LEU A 25 1.79 8.48 -1.80
N GLU A 26 1.79 7.63 -2.82
CA GLU A 26 2.91 7.49 -3.74
C GLU A 26 3.11 8.73 -4.61
N HIS A 27 2.04 9.39 -5.04
CA HIS A 27 2.16 10.64 -5.80
C HIS A 27 2.90 11.74 -5.02
N GLU A 28 2.82 11.74 -3.68
CA GLU A 28 3.60 12.68 -2.88
C GLU A 28 5.08 12.26 -2.80
N VAL A 29 5.36 10.96 -2.85
CA VAL A 29 6.74 10.44 -2.94
C VAL A 29 7.35 10.82 -4.30
N SER A 30 6.77 10.40 -5.40
CA SER A 30 7.31 10.70 -6.74
C SER A 30 7.24 12.19 -7.08
N GLY A 31 6.26 12.94 -6.56
CA GLY A 31 6.16 14.39 -6.73
C GLY A 31 7.17 15.21 -5.91
N MET A 32 7.79 14.62 -4.87
CA MET A 32 8.89 15.26 -4.12
C MET A 32 10.25 14.77 -4.57
N PHE A 33 10.33 13.58 -5.14
CA PHE A 33 11.57 12.91 -5.52
C PHE A 33 11.47 12.40 -6.96
N ASP A 34 11.71 13.28 -7.93
CA ASP A 34 11.57 13.03 -9.39
C ASP A 34 12.29 11.76 -9.88
N ARG A 35 13.33 11.31 -9.16
CA ARG A 35 14.05 10.08 -9.46
C ARG A 35 13.27 8.80 -9.15
N VAL A 36 12.21 8.89 -8.35
CA VAL A 36 11.43 7.72 -7.95
C VAL A 36 10.43 7.37 -9.04
N ALA A 37 10.64 6.23 -9.68
CA ALA A 37 9.66 5.68 -10.60
C ALA A 37 8.37 5.29 -9.86
N HIS A 38 7.20 5.63 -10.40
CA HIS A 38 5.89 5.39 -9.79
C HIS A 38 5.71 3.95 -9.31
N GLY A 39 6.09 2.96 -10.12
CA GLY A 39 6.01 1.55 -9.74
C GLY A 39 6.91 1.17 -8.56
N ALA A 40 8.08 1.82 -8.42
CA ALA A 40 8.97 1.63 -7.29
C ALA A 40 8.37 2.17 -5.99
N GLY A 41 7.80 3.38 -6.03
CA GLY A 41 7.08 3.95 -4.90
C GLY A 41 5.89 3.09 -4.46
N LEU A 42 5.11 2.57 -5.41
CA LEU A 42 3.99 1.66 -5.11
C LEU A 42 4.47 0.33 -4.50
N ALA A 43 5.60 -0.23 -4.96
CA ALA A 43 6.14 -1.48 -4.42
C ALA A 43 6.57 -1.33 -2.95
N VAL A 44 7.05 -0.16 -2.57
CA VAL A 44 7.39 0.18 -1.18
C VAL A 44 6.13 0.44 -0.34
N LEU A 45 5.23 1.29 -0.83
CA LEU A 45 4.12 1.81 -0.02
C LEU A 45 2.95 0.83 0.10
N PHE A 46 2.69 -0.01 -0.91
CA PHE A 46 1.55 -0.92 -0.85
C PHE A 46 1.68 -1.95 0.30
N PRO A 47 2.81 -2.67 0.48
CA PRO A 47 2.96 -3.59 1.61
C PRO A 47 2.89 -2.88 2.97
N ALA A 48 3.48 -1.69 3.09
CA ALA A 48 3.45 -0.91 4.33
C ALA A 48 2.01 -0.49 4.71
N TRP A 49 1.27 0.07 3.76
CA TRP A 49 -0.14 0.40 3.93
C TRP A 49 -0.97 -0.85 4.25
N ALA A 50 -0.73 -1.96 3.55
CA ALA A 50 -1.44 -3.21 3.79
C ALA A 50 -1.21 -3.75 5.20
N LYS A 51 0.04 -3.70 5.72
CA LYS A 51 0.38 -4.05 7.12
C LYS A 51 -0.37 -3.17 8.12
N TYR A 52 -0.62 -1.90 7.77
CA TYR A 52 -1.36 -0.97 8.63
C TYR A 52 -2.86 -1.28 8.66
N VAL A 53 -3.47 -1.59 7.51
CA VAL A 53 -4.94 -1.66 7.39
C VAL A 53 -5.53 -3.07 7.39
N TYR A 54 -4.74 -4.14 7.26
CA TYR A 54 -5.27 -5.49 6.99
C TYR A 54 -6.27 -6.00 8.03
N ARG A 55 -6.11 -5.61 9.30
CA ARG A 55 -7.03 -5.99 10.37
C ARG A 55 -8.44 -5.42 10.21
N HIS A 56 -8.57 -4.29 9.51
CA HIS A 56 -9.88 -3.70 9.19
C HIS A 56 -10.57 -4.40 8.01
N PHE A 57 -9.84 -5.26 7.29
CA PHE A 57 -10.35 -5.95 6.10
C PHE A 57 -9.75 -7.36 5.94
N THR A 58 -9.58 -8.06 7.06
CA THR A 58 -8.84 -9.32 7.21
C THR A 58 -9.25 -10.36 6.17
N ALA A 59 -10.55 -10.61 6.00
CA ALA A 59 -11.04 -11.61 5.04
C ALA A 59 -10.60 -11.35 3.59
N ARG A 60 -10.48 -10.08 3.18
CA ARG A 60 -10.02 -9.74 1.83
C ARG A 60 -8.53 -9.98 1.66
N PHE A 61 -7.72 -9.62 2.66
CA PHE A 61 -6.28 -9.89 2.65
C PHE A 61 -5.97 -11.38 2.79
N ALA A 62 -6.73 -12.12 3.60
CA ALA A 62 -6.62 -13.58 3.70
C ALA A 62 -6.97 -14.26 2.35
N ARG A 63 -8.03 -13.80 1.67
CA ARG A 63 -8.36 -14.30 0.33
C ARG A 63 -7.23 -14.05 -0.66
N PHE A 64 -6.62 -12.85 -0.65
CA PHE A 64 -5.44 -12.56 -1.46
C PHE A 64 -4.29 -13.51 -1.12
N ALA A 65 -4.02 -13.73 0.16
CA ALA A 65 -2.98 -14.63 0.62
C ALA A 65 -3.18 -16.07 0.11
N TYR A 66 -4.40 -16.60 0.23
CA TYR A 66 -4.71 -17.97 -0.21
C TYR A 66 -4.73 -18.14 -1.74
N GLN A 67 -5.21 -17.14 -2.47
CA GLN A 67 -5.46 -17.29 -3.91
C GLN A 67 -4.30 -16.81 -4.78
N VAL A 68 -3.46 -15.91 -4.27
CA VAL A 68 -2.40 -15.25 -5.05
C VAL A 68 -1.01 -15.57 -4.49
N MET A 69 -0.88 -15.62 -3.15
CA MET A 69 0.42 -15.76 -2.50
C MET A 69 0.68 -17.20 -2.01
N ASP A 70 -0.19 -18.15 -2.34
CA ASP A 70 -0.07 -19.58 -1.97
C ASP A 70 0.19 -19.82 -0.48
N VAL A 71 -0.49 -19.04 0.37
CA VAL A 71 -0.43 -19.20 1.82
C VAL A 71 -1.27 -20.40 2.25
N SER A 72 -0.77 -21.18 3.21
CA SER A 72 -1.47 -22.37 3.73
C SER A 72 -2.83 -22.02 4.33
N LYS A 73 -3.86 -22.79 3.97
CA LYS A 73 -5.20 -22.70 4.56
C LYS A 73 -5.28 -23.21 6.01
N SER A 74 -4.17 -23.72 6.56
CA SER A 74 -4.10 -24.13 7.97
C SER A 74 -3.91 -22.95 8.92
N LEU A 75 -3.53 -21.76 8.41
CA LEU A 75 -3.42 -20.54 9.18
C LEU A 75 -4.80 -19.92 9.42
N THR A 76 -4.94 -19.19 10.51
CA THR A 76 -6.09 -18.31 10.72
C THR A 76 -6.15 -17.23 9.66
N GLU A 77 -7.31 -16.62 9.44
CA GLU A 77 -7.45 -15.52 8.45
C GLU A 77 -6.49 -14.35 8.74
N GLU A 78 -6.29 -14.02 10.01
CA GLU A 78 -5.40 -12.91 10.39
C GLU A 78 -3.93 -13.24 10.11
N GLU A 79 -3.48 -14.44 10.48
CA GLU A 79 -2.13 -14.94 10.19
C GLU A 79 -1.90 -15.02 8.67
N ALA A 80 -2.86 -15.58 7.94
CA ALA A 80 -2.76 -15.71 6.49
C ALA A 80 -2.72 -14.34 5.80
N ALA A 81 -3.55 -13.39 6.24
CA ALA A 81 -3.55 -12.03 5.71
C ALA A 81 -2.19 -11.37 5.86
N TYR A 82 -1.59 -11.44 7.05
CA TYR A 82 -0.27 -10.89 7.30
C TYR A 82 0.82 -11.60 6.50
N GLU A 83 0.84 -12.95 6.52
CA GLU A 83 1.78 -13.76 5.76
C GLU A 83 1.71 -13.44 4.25
N GLY A 84 0.51 -13.27 3.70
CA GLY A 84 0.33 -12.87 2.30
C GLY A 84 0.98 -11.53 1.95
N ILE A 85 0.92 -10.56 2.87
CA ILE A 85 1.57 -9.25 2.69
C ILE A 85 3.11 -9.41 2.74
N ILE A 86 3.62 -10.22 3.65
CA ILE A 86 5.07 -10.50 3.76
C ILE A 86 5.58 -11.19 2.48
N ARG A 87 4.84 -12.17 1.95
CA ARG A 87 5.21 -12.84 0.69
C ARG A 87 5.18 -11.90 -0.51
N LEU A 88 4.23 -10.97 -0.55
CA LEU A 88 4.21 -9.95 -1.60
C LEU A 88 5.44 -9.03 -1.54
N GLU A 89 5.83 -8.59 -0.34
CA GLU A 89 7.05 -7.79 -0.14
C GLU A 89 8.30 -8.59 -0.57
N ALA A 90 8.38 -9.86 -0.19
CA ALA A 90 9.47 -10.75 -0.61
C ALA A 90 9.51 -10.94 -2.14
N TYR A 91 8.34 -11.08 -2.77
CA TYR A 91 8.24 -11.15 -4.23
C TYR A 91 8.74 -9.87 -4.91
N PHE A 92 8.37 -8.69 -4.40
CA PHE A 92 8.89 -7.42 -4.94
C PHE A 92 10.42 -7.37 -4.84
N ARG A 93 10.99 -7.77 -3.71
CA ARG A 93 12.45 -7.87 -3.54
C ARG A 93 13.07 -8.86 -4.53
N GLN A 94 12.45 -10.02 -4.73
CA GLN A 94 12.94 -11.04 -5.66
C GLN A 94 13.01 -10.56 -7.12
N ILE A 95 12.08 -9.71 -7.53
CA ILE A 95 12.08 -9.14 -8.90
C ILE A 95 12.89 -7.84 -9.00
N GLY A 96 13.67 -7.49 -7.95
CA GLY A 96 14.56 -6.33 -7.94
C GLY A 96 13.88 -4.99 -7.68
N MET A 97 12.65 -5.01 -7.15
CA MET A 97 11.97 -3.78 -6.73
C MET A 97 12.43 -3.36 -5.32
N PRO A 98 12.53 -2.05 -5.05
CA PRO A 98 12.74 -1.57 -3.68
C PRO A 98 11.53 -1.92 -2.81
N VAL A 99 11.76 -2.15 -1.52
CA VAL A 99 10.72 -2.47 -0.54
C VAL A 99 10.80 -1.58 0.70
N ARG A 100 11.72 -0.62 0.69
CA ARG A 100 11.90 0.40 1.75
C ARG A 100 12.09 1.78 1.14
N LEU A 101 11.63 2.81 1.84
CA LEU A 101 11.86 4.21 1.45
C LEU A 101 13.34 4.57 1.48
N SER A 102 14.11 3.99 2.41
CA SER A 102 15.55 4.16 2.48
C SER A 102 16.30 3.64 1.24
N GLU A 103 15.77 2.64 0.54
CA GLU A 103 16.32 2.15 -0.74
C GLU A 103 16.06 3.15 -1.90
N LEU A 104 15.19 4.13 -1.68
CA LEU A 104 14.90 5.24 -2.59
C LEU A 104 15.57 6.56 -2.14
N ASP A 105 16.49 6.51 -1.17
CA ASP A 105 17.12 7.67 -0.53
C ASP A 105 16.10 8.65 0.08
N ILE A 106 15.05 8.13 0.68
CA ILE A 106 14.00 8.90 1.36
C ILE A 106 14.05 8.59 2.85
N ASP A 107 14.27 9.62 3.63
CA ASP A 107 14.33 9.55 5.09
C ASP A 107 13.08 10.14 5.77
N GLU A 108 13.01 9.97 7.08
CA GLU A 108 11.91 10.40 7.92
C GLU A 108 11.67 11.92 7.93
N THR A 109 12.67 12.73 7.57
CA THR A 109 12.52 14.19 7.57
C THR A 109 11.49 14.68 6.55
N SER A 110 11.16 13.85 5.57
CA SER A 110 10.20 14.13 4.51
C SER A 110 8.76 13.67 4.85
N PHE A 111 8.57 12.78 5.85
CA PHE A 111 7.30 12.10 6.09
C PHE A 111 6.17 13.06 6.46
N GLU A 112 6.46 14.03 7.33
CA GLU A 112 5.46 15.02 7.73
C GLU A 112 4.94 15.83 6.55
N LYS A 113 5.85 16.33 5.71
CA LYS A 113 5.51 17.12 4.52
C LYS A 113 4.77 16.29 3.48
N MET A 114 5.15 15.02 3.26
CA MET A 114 4.43 14.11 2.37
C MET A 114 3.00 13.84 2.88
N ALA A 115 2.84 13.61 4.18
CA ALA A 115 1.52 13.38 4.78
C ALA A 115 0.60 14.61 4.66
N GLU A 116 1.11 15.81 4.90
CA GLU A 116 0.37 17.06 4.70
C GLU A 116 -0.09 17.25 3.25
N LYS A 117 0.80 17.02 2.31
CA LYS A 117 0.47 17.12 0.87
C LYS A 117 -0.55 16.06 0.45
N ALA A 118 -0.46 14.82 0.94
CA ALA A 118 -1.42 13.77 0.66
C ALA A 118 -2.83 14.12 1.11
N LEU A 119 -2.97 14.80 2.25
CA LEU A 119 -4.24 15.30 2.77
C LEU A 119 -4.74 16.51 1.99
N GLY A 120 -3.85 17.40 1.56
CA GLY A 120 -4.21 18.69 0.95
C GLY A 120 -4.99 19.55 1.93
N GLN A 121 -6.26 19.85 1.63
CA GLN A 121 -7.15 20.62 2.48
C GLN A 121 -8.10 19.76 3.31
N ASN A 122 -7.95 18.44 3.30
CA ASN A 122 -8.84 17.53 4.02
C ASN A 122 -8.21 17.09 5.34
N ASP A 123 -9.06 16.80 6.34
CA ASP A 123 -8.63 16.24 7.61
C ASP A 123 -8.21 14.79 7.51
N THR A 124 -8.74 14.06 6.53
CA THR A 124 -8.46 12.64 6.30
C THR A 124 -8.35 12.30 4.81
N LEU A 125 -7.51 11.31 4.51
CA LEU A 125 -7.42 10.67 3.21
C LEU A 125 -8.40 9.49 3.14
N ASN A 126 -9.24 9.47 2.11
CA ASN A 126 -10.20 8.39 1.90
C ASN A 126 -9.52 7.05 1.59
N GLY A 127 -10.06 5.97 2.17
CA GLY A 127 -9.54 4.62 2.00
C GLY A 127 -10.47 3.55 2.56
N ILE A 128 -9.95 2.35 2.76
CA ILE A 128 -10.62 1.27 3.53
C ILE A 128 -11.02 1.79 4.90
N ILE A 129 -10.10 2.54 5.52
CA ILE A 129 -10.35 3.41 6.67
C ILE A 129 -9.90 4.83 6.29
N PRO A 130 -10.55 5.89 6.80
CA PRO A 130 -10.02 7.25 6.68
C PRO A 130 -8.69 7.35 7.43
N LEU A 131 -7.69 7.96 6.81
CA LEU A 131 -6.36 8.13 7.40
C LEU A 131 -6.10 9.60 7.70
N ASN A 132 -5.84 9.95 8.94
CA ASN A 132 -5.36 11.27 9.32
C ASN A 132 -3.84 11.40 9.14
N LYS A 133 -3.27 12.59 9.37
CA LYS A 133 -1.84 12.89 9.19
C LYS A 133 -0.93 11.90 9.94
N ASN A 134 -1.22 11.64 11.21
CA ASN A 134 -0.38 10.77 12.04
C ASN A 134 -0.40 9.32 11.53
N GLN A 135 -1.55 8.83 11.13
CA GLN A 135 -1.70 7.48 10.55
C GLN A 135 -0.97 7.34 9.21
N ILE A 136 -0.93 8.40 8.40
CA ILE A 136 -0.13 8.42 7.17
C ILE A 136 1.36 8.37 7.50
N ILE A 137 1.82 9.13 8.50
CA ILE A 137 3.21 9.08 8.98
C ILE A 137 3.57 7.68 9.49
N GLU A 138 2.68 7.04 10.27
CA GLU A 138 2.89 5.64 10.73
C GLU A 138 3.06 4.67 9.55
N ILE A 139 2.33 4.86 8.45
CA ILE A 139 2.50 4.05 7.24
C ILE A 139 3.88 4.28 6.60
N PHE A 140 4.36 5.53 6.55
CA PHE A 140 5.72 5.84 6.07
C PHE A 140 6.79 5.25 6.98
N GLU A 141 6.58 5.23 8.30
CA GLU A 141 7.50 4.57 9.25
C GLU A 141 7.56 3.04 9.04
N ILE A 142 6.43 2.40 8.72
CA ILE A 142 6.41 0.98 8.35
C ILE A 142 7.16 0.73 7.03
N ALA A 143 7.17 1.71 6.14
CA ALA A 143 7.84 1.66 4.83
C ALA A 143 9.34 2.02 4.90
N LYS A 144 9.85 2.52 6.01
CA LYS A 144 11.24 2.95 6.24
C LYS A 144 12.25 1.78 6.24
#